data_321e73dcc0d29a13fe6d512581d6f57f
#
_entry.id   321e73dcc0d29a13fe6d512581d6f57f
#
_cell.length_a   1.000
_cell.length_b   1.000
_cell.length_c   1.000
_cell.angle_alpha   90.00
_cell.angle_beta   90.00
_cell.angle_gamma   90.00
#
_symmetry.space_group_name_H-M   'P 1'
#
loop_
_entity.id
_entity.type
_entity.pdbx_description
1 polymer ?
#
loop_
_entity_poly.entity_id
_entity_poly.type
_entity_poly.pdbx_seq_one_letter_code
_entity_poly.pdbx_strand_id
1 'polypeptide(L)'
;MNNAKALQAKQNFGEILALAAFVPQGIERHPKTVAALLPPDWLARQSNFDERRAARVAQQHVEKQRLMAHQALGIALLCANDFEQRVLLQAATREVDRWQAGQLCSADYITRWREWLALPLKQLVQLMCSDAAGWGNAMRQNSPFIAFGGGEST
;
A
#
# COMPACT_ATOMS: atom_id res chain seq x y z
N MET A 1 15.05 -17.45 -25.84
CA MET A 1 14.52 -16.58 -26.92
C MET A 1 15.26 -16.98 -28.18
N ASN A 2 14.56 -17.33 -29.23
CA ASN A 2 15.20 -17.63 -30.52
C ASN A 2 15.43 -16.32 -31.26
N ASN A 3 16.61 -16.19 -31.92
CA ASN A 3 16.97 -14.96 -32.60
C ASN A 3 17.02 -15.19 -34.11
N ALA A 4 16.37 -14.35 -34.89
CA ALA A 4 16.41 -14.32 -36.34
C ALA A 4 17.13 -13.06 -36.83
N LYS A 5 17.95 -13.19 -37.87
CA LYS A 5 18.56 -12.00 -38.50
C LYS A 5 17.50 -11.15 -39.18
N ALA A 6 17.63 -9.83 -39.17
CA ALA A 6 16.65 -8.89 -39.72
C ALA A 6 16.33 -9.18 -41.20
N LEU A 7 17.31 -9.62 -42.00
CA LEU A 7 17.10 -10.03 -43.40
C LEU A 7 16.22 -11.29 -43.47
N GLN A 8 16.47 -12.29 -42.64
CA GLN A 8 15.69 -13.52 -42.57
C GLN A 8 14.25 -13.22 -42.10
N ALA A 9 14.12 -12.32 -41.08
CA ALA A 9 12.83 -11.88 -40.59
C ALA A 9 12.00 -11.19 -41.69
N LYS A 10 12.62 -10.42 -42.58
CA LYS A 10 11.95 -9.81 -43.72
C LYS A 10 11.46 -10.85 -44.73
N GLN A 11 12.27 -11.90 -44.98
CA GLN A 11 11.93 -12.92 -46.00
C GLN A 11 10.90 -13.93 -45.47
N ASN A 12 10.97 -14.32 -44.21
CA ASN A 12 10.15 -15.37 -43.59
C ASN A 12 9.28 -14.85 -42.45
N PHE A 13 8.75 -13.62 -42.60
CA PHE A 13 8.01 -12.95 -41.52
C PHE A 13 6.82 -13.78 -41.02
N GLY A 14 6.08 -14.44 -41.95
CA GLY A 14 4.95 -15.29 -41.59
C GLY A 14 5.31 -16.45 -40.67
N GLU A 15 6.44 -17.13 -40.93
CA GLU A 15 6.91 -18.23 -40.09
C GLU A 15 7.36 -17.73 -38.71
N ILE A 16 8.08 -16.61 -38.67
CA ILE A 16 8.53 -16.00 -37.42
C ILE A 16 7.34 -15.53 -36.57
N LEU A 17 6.32 -14.98 -37.23
CA LEU A 17 5.08 -14.58 -36.55
C LEU A 17 4.32 -15.79 -35.98
N ALA A 18 4.23 -16.88 -36.74
CA ALA A 18 3.63 -18.12 -36.27
C ALA A 18 4.38 -18.72 -35.07
N LEU A 19 5.71 -18.71 -35.11
CA LEU A 19 6.54 -19.16 -33.98
C LEU A 19 6.41 -18.21 -32.76
N ALA A 20 6.30 -16.91 -32.99
CA ALA A 20 6.15 -15.90 -31.97
C ALA A 20 4.82 -16.03 -31.18
N ALA A 21 3.81 -16.71 -31.75
CA ALA A 21 2.57 -17.02 -31.04
C ALA A 21 2.78 -17.97 -29.82
N PHE A 22 3.86 -18.76 -29.86
CA PHE A 22 4.17 -19.77 -28.82
C PHE A 22 5.42 -19.44 -28.01
N VAL A 23 6.45 -18.88 -28.66
CA VAL A 23 7.77 -18.62 -28.03
C VAL A 23 8.31 -17.26 -28.49
N PRO A 24 8.80 -16.42 -27.57
CA PRO A 24 9.39 -15.14 -27.92
C PRO A 24 10.47 -15.25 -28.99
N GLN A 25 10.40 -14.43 -30.04
CA GLN A 25 11.33 -14.34 -31.15
C GLN A 25 12.06 -13.00 -31.13
N GLY A 26 13.39 -13.01 -31.11
CA GLY A 26 14.21 -11.79 -31.24
C GLY A 26 14.56 -11.53 -32.70
N ILE A 27 14.57 -10.28 -33.11
CA ILE A 27 15.06 -9.84 -34.43
C ILE A 27 16.38 -9.09 -34.20
N GLU A 28 17.46 -9.60 -34.79
CA GLU A 28 18.79 -9.03 -34.66
C GLU A 28 19.24 -8.31 -35.93
N ARG A 29 19.83 -7.14 -35.75
CA ARG A 29 20.55 -6.41 -36.79
C ARG A 29 21.92 -6.01 -36.25
N HIS A 30 23.00 -6.50 -36.91
CA HIS A 30 24.35 -6.39 -36.37
C HIS A 30 24.36 -6.82 -34.89
N PRO A 31 25.08 -7.42 -34.19
CA PRO A 31 24.91 -8.19 -32.96
C PRO A 31 23.99 -7.56 -31.86
N LYS A 32 22.96 -6.78 -32.27
CA LYS A 32 21.97 -6.17 -31.38
C LYS A 32 20.58 -6.64 -31.71
N THR A 33 19.83 -7.04 -30.72
CA THR A 33 18.38 -7.25 -30.84
C THR A 33 17.70 -5.89 -31.01
N VAL A 34 17.05 -5.69 -32.17
CA VAL A 34 16.38 -4.44 -32.54
C VAL A 34 14.87 -4.51 -32.35
N ALA A 35 14.30 -5.70 -32.30
CA ALA A 35 12.88 -5.93 -32.02
C ALA A 35 12.67 -7.30 -31.39
N ALA A 36 11.54 -7.48 -30.72
CA ALA A 36 11.08 -8.77 -30.24
C ALA A 36 9.59 -8.94 -30.58
N LEU A 37 9.24 -10.14 -31.03
CA LEU A 37 7.86 -10.59 -31.18
C LEU A 37 7.54 -11.50 -30.01
N LEU A 38 6.44 -11.21 -29.34
CA LEU A 38 6.06 -11.88 -28.10
C LEU A 38 4.69 -12.53 -28.25
N PRO A 39 4.44 -13.69 -27.64
CA PRO A 39 3.10 -14.26 -27.55
C PRO A 39 2.13 -13.26 -26.90
N PRO A 40 0.87 -13.16 -27.36
CA PRO A 40 -0.14 -12.29 -26.75
C PRO A 40 -0.30 -12.49 -25.24
N ASP A 41 -0.29 -13.75 -24.79
CA ASP A 41 -0.38 -14.11 -23.36
C ASP A 41 0.80 -13.60 -22.53
N TRP A 42 1.96 -13.43 -23.17
CA TRP A 42 3.15 -12.92 -22.48
C TRP A 42 2.99 -11.43 -22.17
N LEU A 43 2.43 -10.67 -23.10
CA LEU A 43 2.11 -9.24 -22.89
C LEU A 43 1.05 -9.08 -21.79
N ALA A 44 -0.02 -9.89 -21.84
CA ALA A 44 -1.05 -9.86 -20.82
C ALA A 44 -0.50 -10.19 -19.42
N ARG A 45 0.40 -11.18 -19.32
CA ARG A 45 1.07 -11.53 -18.04
C ARG A 45 1.97 -10.42 -17.55
N GLN A 46 2.69 -9.74 -18.44
CA GLN A 46 3.56 -8.62 -18.08
C GLN A 46 2.75 -7.42 -17.57
N SER A 47 1.67 -7.05 -18.26
CA SER A 47 0.75 -5.99 -17.82
C SER A 47 0.18 -6.26 -16.42
N ASN A 48 -0.34 -7.46 -16.17
CA ASN A 48 -0.84 -7.88 -14.86
C ASN A 48 0.24 -7.83 -13.76
N PHE A 49 1.50 -8.15 -14.11
CA PHE A 49 2.61 -8.07 -13.16
C PHE A 49 2.92 -6.61 -12.78
N ASP A 50 2.96 -5.72 -13.78
CA ASP A 50 3.24 -4.31 -13.57
C ASP A 50 2.10 -3.62 -12.80
N GLU A 51 0.84 -3.95 -13.08
CA GLU A 51 -0.31 -3.48 -12.31
C GLU A 51 -0.26 -3.91 -10.84
N ARG A 52 0.06 -5.18 -10.58
CA ARG A 52 0.20 -5.70 -9.19
C ARG A 52 1.38 -5.06 -8.47
N ARG A 53 2.46 -4.76 -9.19
CA ARG A 53 3.62 -4.05 -8.63
C ARG A 53 3.25 -2.61 -8.29
N ALA A 54 2.58 -1.90 -9.19
CA ALA A 54 2.11 -0.54 -8.97
C ALA A 54 1.13 -0.47 -7.78
N ALA A 55 0.17 -1.39 -7.70
CA ALA A 55 -0.76 -1.48 -6.58
C ALA A 55 -0.04 -1.71 -5.23
N ARG A 56 0.98 -2.57 -5.18
CA ARG A 56 1.79 -2.78 -3.98
C ARG A 56 2.55 -1.52 -3.56
N VAL A 57 3.16 -0.81 -4.52
CA VAL A 57 3.87 0.44 -4.25
C VAL A 57 2.90 1.50 -3.72
N ALA A 58 1.73 1.64 -4.34
CA ALA A 58 0.69 2.56 -3.89
C ALA A 58 0.22 2.23 -2.47
N GLN A 59 -0.01 0.95 -2.16
CA GLN A 59 -0.37 0.51 -0.82
C GLN A 59 0.71 0.85 0.23
N GLN A 60 1.97 0.55 -0.07
CA GLN A 60 3.09 0.90 0.82
C GLN A 60 3.19 2.41 1.06
N HIS A 61 2.91 3.23 0.04
CA HIS A 61 2.90 4.68 0.18
C HIS A 61 1.81 5.15 1.15
N VAL A 62 0.58 4.63 1.00
CA VAL A 62 -0.54 4.94 1.92
C VAL A 62 -0.23 4.51 3.35
N GLU A 63 0.35 3.33 3.55
CA GLU A 63 0.76 2.84 4.89
C GLU A 63 1.81 3.76 5.52
N LYS A 64 2.80 4.20 4.74
CA LYS A 64 3.82 5.14 5.19
C LYS A 64 3.23 6.50 5.56
N GLN A 65 2.30 7.02 4.77
CA GLN A 65 1.61 8.27 5.09
C GLN A 65 0.83 8.17 6.40
N ARG A 66 0.11 7.05 6.62
CA ARG A 66 -0.60 6.80 7.89
C ARG A 66 0.36 6.74 9.08
N LEU A 67 1.50 6.08 8.93
CA LEU A 67 2.52 6.04 9.98
C LEU A 67 3.05 7.45 10.30
N MET A 68 3.38 8.24 9.28
CA MET A 68 3.86 9.62 9.47
C MET A 68 2.81 10.49 10.19
N ALA A 69 1.54 10.38 9.82
CA ALA A 69 0.45 11.08 10.49
C ALA A 69 0.33 10.69 11.97
N HIS A 70 0.45 9.39 12.29
CA HIS A 70 0.43 8.92 13.68
C HIS A 70 1.67 9.33 14.48
N GLN A 71 2.83 9.41 13.84
CA GLN A 71 4.04 9.96 14.47
C GLN A 71 3.87 11.45 14.80
N ALA A 72 3.35 12.24 13.87
CA ALA A 72 3.05 13.66 14.11
C ALA A 72 2.03 13.82 15.24
N LEU A 73 0.96 13.04 15.25
CA LEU A 73 -0.03 13.02 16.32
C LEU A 73 0.59 12.59 17.66
N GLY A 74 1.45 11.59 17.66
CA GLY A 74 2.16 11.14 18.87
C GLY A 74 3.04 12.23 19.48
N ILE A 75 3.75 12.99 18.64
CA ILE A 75 4.53 14.14 19.06
C ILE A 75 3.61 15.22 19.65
N ALA A 76 2.51 15.55 18.95
CA ALA A 76 1.54 16.53 19.41
C ALA A 76 0.95 16.15 20.77
N LEU A 77 0.56 14.89 20.96
CA LEU A 77 0.04 14.37 22.23
C LEU A 77 1.09 14.46 23.36
N LEU A 78 2.35 14.14 23.10
CA LEU A 78 3.40 14.19 24.13
C LEU A 78 3.80 15.64 24.49
N CYS A 79 3.63 16.59 23.58
CA CYS A 79 3.92 18.01 23.80
C CYS A 79 2.72 18.80 24.33
N ALA A 80 1.52 18.27 24.25
CA ALA A 80 0.28 18.92 24.70
C ALA A 80 0.25 19.00 26.25
N ASN A 81 -0.46 20.00 26.77
CA ASN A 81 -0.72 20.08 28.21
C ASN A 81 -1.77 19.04 28.66
N ASP A 82 -1.90 18.83 29.95
CA ASP A 82 -2.80 17.80 30.53
C ASP A 82 -4.27 17.98 30.12
N PHE A 83 -4.71 19.22 29.90
CA PHE A 83 -6.08 19.48 29.47
C PHE A 83 -6.27 19.05 28.01
N GLU A 84 -5.39 19.45 27.13
CA GLU A 84 -5.42 19.10 25.69
C GLU A 84 -5.30 17.60 25.48
N GLN A 85 -4.38 16.94 26.21
CA GLN A 85 -4.25 15.47 26.20
C GLN A 85 -5.58 14.79 26.56
N ARG A 86 -6.22 15.22 27.66
CA ARG A 86 -7.52 14.66 28.06
C ARG A 86 -8.61 14.88 27.01
N VAL A 87 -8.68 16.04 26.40
CA VAL A 87 -9.66 16.35 25.35
C VAL A 87 -9.48 15.42 24.15
N LEU A 88 -8.24 15.24 23.68
CA LEU A 88 -7.92 14.37 22.54
C LEU A 88 -8.19 12.89 22.84
N LEU A 89 -7.80 12.40 24.00
CA LEU A 89 -8.03 11.01 24.40
C LEU A 89 -9.53 10.73 24.61
N GLN A 90 -10.28 11.66 25.19
CA GLN A 90 -11.74 11.53 25.34
C GLN A 90 -12.44 11.53 23.98
N ALA A 91 -11.97 12.33 23.03
CA ALA A 91 -12.52 12.34 21.68
C ALA A 91 -12.27 11.01 20.97
N ALA A 92 -11.06 10.45 21.08
CA ALA A 92 -10.74 9.12 20.56
C ALA A 92 -11.60 8.01 21.23
N THR A 93 -11.79 8.08 22.54
CA THR A 93 -12.64 7.12 23.27
C THR A 93 -14.09 7.19 22.77
N ARG A 94 -14.66 8.40 22.63
CA ARG A 94 -16.01 8.59 22.07
C ARG A 94 -16.16 8.03 20.67
N GLU A 95 -15.11 8.16 19.84
CA GLU A 95 -15.13 7.60 18.50
C GLU A 95 -15.15 6.06 18.51
N VAL A 96 -14.38 5.43 19.40
CA VAL A 96 -14.41 3.96 19.61
C VAL A 96 -15.79 3.51 20.11
N ASP A 97 -16.42 4.26 21.01
CA ASP A 97 -17.78 3.98 21.50
C ASP A 97 -18.81 4.12 20.39
N ARG A 98 -18.67 5.14 19.53
CA ARG A 98 -19.51 5.31 18.33
C ARG A 98 -19.37 4.11 17.39
N TRP A 99 -18.17 3.62 17.16
CA TRP A 99 -17.95 2.42 16.34
C TRP A 99 -18.65 1.20 16.91
N GLN A 100 -18.63 1.02 18.21
CA GLN A 100 -19.32 -0.09 18.86
C GLN A 100 -20.84 0.03 18.74
N ALA A 101 -21.39 1.20 19.04
CA ALA A 101 -22.83 1.43 18.99
C ALA A 101 -23.38 1.28 17.55
N GLY A 102 -22.64 1.77 16.55
CA GLY A 102 -23.02 1.71 15.14
C GLY A 102 -22.56 0.47 14.39
N GLN A 103 -21.85 -0.47 15.04
CA GLN A 103 -21.21 -1.64 14.39
C GLN A 103 -20.34 -1.25 13.17
N LEU A 104 -19.63 -0.13 13.28
CA LEU A 104 -18.85 0.48 12.20
C LEU A 104 -17.45 -0.12 12.05
N CYS A 105 -16.99 -0.86 13.03
CA CYS A 105 -15.66 -1.49 13.07
C CYS A 105 -15.76 -2.87 13.72
N SER A 106 -14.82 -3.77 13.40
CA SER A 106 -14.82 -5.10 14.01
C SER A 106 -14.49 -5.04 15.51
N ALA A 107 -15.02 -6.02 16.26
CA ALA A 107 -14.84 -6.11 17.72
C ALA A 107 -13.35 -6.15 18.13
N ASP A 108 -12.48 -6.77 17.31
CA ASP A 108 -11.05 -6.88 17.60
C ASP A 108 -10.36 -5.51 17.64
N TYR A 109 -10.68 -4.62 16.66
CA TYR A 109 -10.13 -3.27 16.64
C TYR A 109 -10.67 -2.42 17.79
N ILE A 110 -11.98 -2.53 18.10
CA ILE A 110 -12.62 -1.81 19.20
C ILE A 110 -11.98 -2.20 20.53
N THR A 111 -11.85 -3.51 20.78
CA THR A 111 -11.23 -4.03 22.03
C THR A 111 -9.80 -3.54 22.16
N ARG A 112 -9.01 -3.66 21.10
CA ARG A 112 -7.61 -3.28 21.10
C ARG A 112 -7.41 -1.77 21.26
N TRP A 113 -8.24 -0.94 20.62
CA TRP A 113 -8.16 0.51 20.84
C TRP A 113 -8.52 0.89 22.28
N ARG A 114 -9.50 0.22 22.90
CA ARG A 114 -9.81 0.44 24.32
C ARG A 114 -8.65 0.08 25.23
N GLU A 115 -8.01 -1.07 24.98
CA GLU A 115 -6.81 -1.48 25.70
C GLU A 115 -5.69 -0.43 25.55
N TRP A 116 -5.43 0.03 24.33
CA TRP A 116 -4.39 1.03 24.08
C TRP A 116 -4.69 2.38 24.72
N LEU A 117 -5.93 2.86 24.61
CA LEU A 117 -6.36 4.13 25.22
C LEU A 117 -6.34 4.12 26.75
N ALA A 118 -6.39 2.94 27.37
CA ALA A 118 -6.25 2.78 28.84
C ALA A 118 -4.80 2.79 29.31
N LEU A 119 -3.81 2.72 28.40
CA LEU A 119 -2.39 2.72 28.77
C LEU A 119 -1.88 4.13 29.10
N PRO A 120 -0.76 4.23 29.84
CA PRO A 120 -0.04 5.49 29.97
C PRO A 120 0.30 6.09 28.59
N LEU A 121 0.20 7.42 28.45
CA LEU A 121 0.33 8.13 27.17
C LEU A 121 1.57 7.73 26.37
N LYS A 122 2.73 7.59 27.00
CA LYS A 122 3.97 7.18 26.33
C LYS A 122 3.86 5.80 25.68
N GLN A 123 3.19 4.86 26.33
CA GLN A 123 2.98 3.50 25.82
C GLN A 123 1.97 3.49 24.67
N LEU A 124 0.89 4.26 24.78
CA LEU A 124 -0.07 4.46 23.69
C LEU A 124 0.63 4.99 22.45
N VAL A 125 1.41 6.06 22.57
CA VAL A 125 2.15 6.67 21.44
C VAL A 125 3.14 5.68 20.86
N GLN A 126 3.86 4.92 21.68
CA GLN A 126 4.78 3.89 21.20
C GLN A 126 4.07 2.82 20.36
N LEU A 127 2.91 2.32 20.80
CA LEU A 127 2.13 1.34 20.05
C LEU A 127 1.59 1.91 18.75
N MET A 128 1.06 3.13 18.76
CA MET A 128 0.55 3.82 17.56
C MET A 128 1.62 4.01 16.48
N CYS A 129 2.88 4.22 16.89
CA CYS A 129 4.00 4.54 16.00
C CYS A 129 4.89 3.33 15.66
N SER A 130 4.62 2.14 16.22
CA SER A 130 5.38 0.92 15.99
C SER A 130 4.61 -0.12 15.17
N ASP A 131 5.23 -1.27 14.94
CA ASP A 131 4.54 -2.44 14.37
C ASP A 131 3.57 -3.11 15.35
N ALA A 132 3.73 -2.89 16.66
CA ALA A 132 2.85 -3.40 17.70
C ALA A 132 2.52 -4.91 17.53
N ALA A 133 3.56 -5.73 17.33
CA ALA A 133 3.46 -7.17 17.09
C ALA A 133 2.56 -7.53 15.88
N GLY A 134 2.72 -6.78 14.77
CA GLY A 134 1.97 -6.99 13.52
C GLY A 134 0.62 -6.28 13.45
N TRP A 135 0.17 -5.62 14.52
CA TRP A 135 -1.10 -4.89 14.53
C TRP A 135 -0.98 -3.43 14.10
N GLY A 136 0.23 -2.86 14.14
CA GLY A 136 0.45 -1.42 13.96
C GLY A 136 -0.19 -0.85 12.71
N ASN A 137 0.00 -1.48 11.55
CA ASN A 137 -0.59 -0.99 10.28
C ASN A 137 -2.13 -1.08 10.30
N ALA A 138 -2.69 -2.20 10.75
CA ALA A 138 -4.14 -2.40 10.81
C ALA A 138 -4.82 -1.41 11.78
N MET A 139 -4.20 -1.14 12.93
CA MET A 139 -4.70 -0.16 13.90
C MET A 139 -4.61 1.28 13.37
N ARG A 140 -3.54 1.63 12.64
CA ARG A 140 -3.44 2.95 11.98
C ARG A 140 -4.45 3.12 10.84
N GLN A 141 -4.84 2.05 10.18
CA GLN A 141 -5.89 2.09 9.15
C GLN A 141 -7.26 2.38 9.76
N ASN A 142 -7.52 1.85 10.94
CA ASN A 142 -8.78 2.02 11.69
C ASN A 142 -8.47 2.81 12.97
N SER A 143 -8.06 4.08 12.82
CA SER A 143 -7.65 4.92 13.95
C SER A 143 -8.79 5.82 14.42
N PRO A 144 -9.06 5.92 15.74
CA PRO A 144 -10.05 6.84 16.28
C PRO A 144 -9.58 8.30 16.23
N PHE A 145 -8.33 8.54 15.85
CA PHE A 145 -7.74 9.88 15.74
C PHE A 145 -7.83 10.48 14.32
N ILE A 146 -8.42 9.79 13.34
CA ILE A 146 -8.50 10.24 11.92
C ILE A 146 -9.27 11.58 11.79
N ALA A 147 -10.22 11.83 12.67
CA ALA A 147 -11.00 13.08 12.67
C ALA A 147 -10.14 14.34 12.94
N PHE A 148 -8.91 14.20 13.41
CA PHE A 148 -8.02 15.32 13.73
C PHE A 148 -6.98 15.64 12.65
N GLY A 149 -6.89 14.82 11.60
CA GLY A 149 -5.96 15.01 10.48
C GLY A 149 -6.60 15.43 9.15
N GLY A 150 -7.91 15.54 9.10
CA GLY A 150 -8.69 15.96 7.93
C GLY A 150 -8.97 17.47 7.93
N GLY A 151 -7.92 18.29 7.88
CA GLY A 151 -8.04 19.68 7.45
C GLY A 151 -8.23 19.68 5.93
N GLU A 152 -9.42 20.05 5.49
CA GLU A 152 -9.78 20.66 4.21
C GLU A 152 -9.10 20.11 2.94
N SER A 153 -9.84 19.29 2.21
CA SER A 153 -9.76 19.31 0.75
C SER A 153 -11.12 19.81 0.25
N THR A 154 -11.16 21.12 0.03
CA THR A 154 -12.15 21.77 -0.82
C THR A 154 -11.79 21.46 -2.27
#